data_412e1046c8cc7f70254b14ddc117c72a
#
_entry.id   412e1046c8cc7f70254b14ddc117c72a
#
_cell.length_a   1.000
_cell.length_b   1.000
_cell.length_c   1.000
_cell.angle_alpha   90.00
_cell.angle_beta   90.00
_cell.angle_gamma   90.00
#
_symmetry.space_group_name_H-M   'P 1'
#
loop_
_entity.id
_entity.type
_entity.pdbx_description
1 polymer ?
#
loop_
_entity_poly.entity_id
_entity_poly.type
_entity_poly.pdbx_seq_one_letter_code
_entity_poly.pdbx_strand_id
1 'polypeptide(L)'
;MNSLTDMSNLPLWPAIWLAIGFPVCLLILNECINAFERRGNPLAGNLRTIRTFVLPALAVLLFVRWILELPSDHVAVRWTETIFWIALLYALLGVINDIVFGLGGANSLSERVPKLFRDIARFALVALGAMVIYSKVWGMEVQGAITALGVGSVVFGLALQEPLGNIVSGLMLLLERPLNVGDWITADGVTGKVVEINWRSVHIETPTREIRVVPNVSLYKSAFSNLSRPTTERTEVVEVGFSYDDPPNRVKQLLEELLKSTPGIKSIPGPLVRTVNYADFSIIYRMIFTVESQEVLAMTRDQLMTRLWYMARREGLTIPFPIQMEYGPSENPSKPQKSASEWLQNHRRFEALASGAAQDQSTLMEYTAGEIIHSPSRPFTQCALILNGRASLVLLHSDGQQSIVANLESGECFGDRITAGSSNENVIIRAEKDLTLLTLPAEQMDSLINRSSSLASEIGEAIEVRRQAVIAAKRMHHASPK
;
A
#
# COMPACT_ATOMS: atom_id res chain seq x y z
N MET A 1 53.38 0.08 -81.74
CA MET A 1 54.56 -0.52 -81.11
C MET A 1 55.25 0.52 -80.25
N ASN A 2 54.64 0.92 -79.13
CA ASN A 2 55.24 1.80 -78.09
C ASN A 2 54.44 1.61 -76.76
N SER A 3 54.52 0.44 -76.17
CA SER A 3 53.90 0.25 -74.88
C SER A 3 54.70 -0.70 -73.95
N LEU A 4 55.99 -0.86 -74.20
CA LEU A 4 56.81 -1.73 -73.38
C LEU A 4 58.01 -1.03 -72.68
N THR A 5 58.11 0.28 -72.73
CA THR A 5 59.26 1.02 -72.18
C THR A 5 58.99 1.84 -70.94
N ASP A 6 57.81 1.73 -70.26
CA ASP A 6 57.51 2.49 -69.09
C ASP A 6 57.58 1.72 -67.76
N MET A 7 58.29 0.61 -67.72
CA MET A 7 58.52 -0.14 -66.48
C MET A 7 59.58 0.44 -65.55
N SER A 8 60.23 1.54 -65.91
CA SER A 8 61.31 2.19 -65.12
C SER A 8 60.81 3.14 -64.02
N ASN A 9 59.53 3.48 -64.02
CA ASN A 9 58.93 4.42 -63.03
C ASN A 9 58.00 3.76 -62.02
N LEU A 10 58.08 2.44 -61.78
CA LEU A 10 57.39 1.81 -60.67
C LEU A 10 57.84 2.46 -59.37
N PRO A 11 56.90 2.96 -58.51
CA PRO A 11 57.22 3.53 -57.20
C PRO A 11 57.85 2.44 -56.31
N LEU A 12 59.16 2.36 -56.29
CA LEU A 12 59.94 1.29 -55.59
C LEU A 12 59.60 1.21 -54.10
N TRP A 13 59.36 2.36 -53.48
CA TRP A 13 59.02 2.41 -52.04
C TRP A 13 57.70 1.76 -51.67
N PRO A 14 56.56 2.05 -52.27
CA PRO A 14 55.32 1.35 -52.02
C PRO A 14 55.37 -0.13 -52.30
N ALA A 15 56.11 -0.56 -53.40
CA ALA A 15 56.29 -1.95 -53.72
C ALA A 15 57.07 -2.71 -52.65
N ILE A 16 58.19 -2.10 -52.14
CA ILE A 16 59.00 -2.65 -51.05
C ILE A 16 58.21 -2.78 -49.76
N TRP A 17 57.42 -1.73 -49.41
CA TRP A 17 56.53 -1.78 -48.23
C TRP A 17 55.49 -2.86 -48.33
N LEU A 18 54.85 -3.08 -49.49
CA LEU A 18 53.91 -4.14 -49.70
C LEU A 18 54.58 -5.53 -49.68
N ALA A 19 55.73 -5.69 -50.36
CA ALA A 19 56.44 -6.95 -50.46
C ALA A 19 57.01 -7.44 -49.10
N ILE A 20 57.42 -6.53 -48.22
CA ILE A 20 57.99 -6.86 -46.91
C ILE A 20 56.89 -6.72 -45.80
N GLY A 21 56.13 -5.64 -45.83
CA GLY A 21 55.16 -5.33 -44.78
C GLY A 21 53.99 -6.34 -44.69
N PHE A 22 53.53 -6.83 -45.85
CA PHE A 22 52.45 -7.81 -45.89
C PHE A 22 52.82 -9.16 -45.25
N PRO A 23 53.93 -9.82 -45.61
CA PRO A 23 54.42 -11.04 -44.94
C PRO A 23 54.70 -10.83 -43.44
N VAL A 24 55.30 -9.71 -43.06
CA VAL A 24 55.57 -9.40 -41.66
C VAL A 24 54.28 -9.25 -40.87
N CYS A 25 53.28 -8.55 -41.41
CA CYS A 25 51.97 -8.42 -40.81
C CYS A 25 51.27 -9.78 -40.67
N LEU A 26 51.38 -10.64 -41.68
CA LEU A 26 50.85 -12.03 -41.62
C LEU A 26 51.54 -12.86 -40.52
N LEU A 27 52.85 -12.73 -40.34
CA LEU A 27 53.60 -13.45 -39.31
C LEU A 27 53.17 -12.96 -37.90
N ILE A 28 53.12 -11.65 -37.71
CA ILE A 28 52.68 -11.06 -36.44
C ILE A 28 51.23 -11.51 -36.10
N LEU A 29 50.35 -11.44 -37.10
CA LEU A 29 48.94 -11.82 -36.89
C LEU A 29 48.82 -13.32 -36.61
N ASN A 30 49.62 -14.17 -37.26
CA ASN A 30 49.65 -15.59 -37.00
C ASN A 30 50.12 -15.92 -35.58
N GLU A 31 51.13 -15.18 -35.06
CA GLU A 31 51.59 -15.37 -33.69
C GLU A 31 50.53 -14.89 -32.68
N CYS A 32 49.85 -13.78 -32.96
CA CYS A 32 48.72 -13.33 -32.19
C CYS A 32 47.59 -14.38 -32.15
N ILE A 33 47.26 -14.97 -33.29
CA ILE A 33 46.22 -16.03 -33.35
C ILE A 33 46.62 -17.20 -32.46
N ASN A 34 47.85 -17.69 -32.58
CA ASN A 34 48.39 -18.80 -31.79
C ASN A 34 48.36 -18.47 -30.27
N ALA A 35 48.71 -17.24 -29.90
CA ALA A 35 48.67 -16.78 -28.52
C ALA A 35 47.25 -16.73 -27.95
N PHE A 36 46.27 -16.27 -28.71
CA PHE A 36 44.86 -16.24 -28.33
C PHE A 36 44.23 -17.64 -28.28
N GLU A 37 44.57 -18.53 -29.23
CA GLU A 37 44.15 -19.94 -29.24
C GLU A 37 44.66 -20.69 -27.99
N ARG A 38 45.94 -20.49 -27.62
CA ARG A 38 46.52 -21.10 -26.39
C ARG A 38 45.80 -20.63 -25.12
N ARG A 39 45.18 -19.44 -25.13
CA ARG A 39 44.43 -18.88 -24.01
C ARG A 39 42.93 -19.23 -24.07
N GLY A 40 42.49 -20.01 -25.08
CA GLY A 40 41.07 -20.36 -25.24
C GLY A 40 40.16 -19.16 -25.54
N ASN A 41 40.69 -18.06 -26.08
CA ASN A 41 39.94 -16.86 -26.32
C ASN A 41 39.13 -16.96 -27.64
N PRO A 42 37.83 -16.74 -27.65
CA PRO A 42 36.97 -16.83 -28.84
C PRO A 42 37.38 -15.85 -29.96
N LEU A 43 38.09 -14.77 -29.66
CA LEU A 43 38.56 -13.80 -30.63
C LEU A 43 39.59 -14.38 -31.63
N ALA A 44 40.19 -15.55 -31.35
CA ALA A 44 41.10 -16.23 -32.27
C ALA A 44 40.46 -16.52 -33.64
N GLY A 45 39.17 -16.88 -33.66
CA GLY A 45 38.40 -17.10 -34.87
C GLY A 45 38.27 -15.84 -35.75
N ASN A 46 38.03 -14.70 -35.14
CA ASN A 46 37.96 -13.42 -35.85
C ASN A 46 39.28 -12.93 -36.37
N LEU A 47 40.36 -13.11 -35.61
CA LEU A 47 41.71 -12.82 -36.10
C LEU A 47 42.08 -13.69 -37.31
N ARG A 48 41.63 -14.95 -37.34
CA ARG A 48 41.76 -15.82 -38.51
C ARG A 48 40.99 -15.27 -39.71
N THR A 49 39.78 -14.77 -39.52
CA THR A 49 39.00 -14.12 -40.55
C THR A 49 39.69 -12.87 -41.13
N ILE A 50 40.25 -12.04 -40.25
CA ILE A 50 41.05 -10.87 -40.67
C ILE A 50 42.26 -11.30 -41.50
N ARG A 51 42.99 -12.34 -41.07
CA ARG A 51 44.12 -12.89 -41.82
C ARG A 51 43.73 -13.41 -43.19
N THR A 52 42.60 -14.11 -43.28
CA THR A 52 42.22 -14.85 -44.50
C THR A 52 41.52 -13.97 -45.53
N PHE A 53 40.73 -12.96 -45.09
CA PHE A 53 39.90 -12.17 -46.00
C PHE A 53 40.33 -10.67 -46.00
N VAL A 54 40.51 -10.04 -44.84
CA VAL A 54 40.75 -8.58 -44.78
C VAL A 54 42.15 -8.21 -45.25
N LEU A 55 43.16 -8.91 -44.76
CA LEU A 55 44.53 -8.62 -45.15
C LEU A 55 44.82 -8.83 -46.64
N PRO A 56 44.43 -9.94 -47.29
CA PRO A 56 44.59 -10.10 -48.74
C PRO A 56 43.82 -9.06 -49.55
N ALA A 57 42.58 -8.74 -49.15
CA ALA A 57 41.80 -7.69 -49.80
C ALA A 57 42.48 -6.30 -49.68
N LEU A 58 43.03 -5.98 -48.49
CA LEU A 58 43.86 -4.78 -48.29
C LEU A 58 45.10 -4.75 -49.18
N ALA A 59 45.83 -5.89 -49.25
CA ALA A 59 47.01 -5.98 -50.08
C ALA A 59 46.71 -5.76 -51.56
N VAL A 60 45.62 -6.35 -52.06
CA VAL A 60 45.17 -6.15 -53.47
C VAL A 60 44.75 -4.67 -53.68
N LEU A 61 44.05 -4.06 -52.73
CA LEU A 61 43.68 -2.66 -52.81
C LEU A 61 44.89 -1.73 -52.87
N LEU A 62 45.87 -1.96 -51.96
CA LEU A 62 47.12 -1.19 -51.95
C LEU A 62 47.96 -1.41 -53.23
N PHE A 63 47.99 -2.65 -53.74
CA PHE A 63 48.65 -2.96 -55.01
C PHE A 63 48.04 -2.19 -56.16
N VAL A 64 46.71 -2.21 -56.32
CA VAL A 64 46.03 -1.52 -57.39
C VAL A 64 46.17 0.01 -57.27
N ARG A 65 46.19 0.55 -56.07
CA ARG A 65 46.20 2.00 -55.79
C ARG A 65 47.62 2.59 -55.84
N TRP A 66 48.63 1.87 -55.32
CA TRP A 66 49.98 2.38 -55.12
C TRP A 66 50.96 1.90 -56.18
N ILE A 67 50.78 0.70 -56.74
CA ILE A 67 51.71 0.14 -57.73
C ILE A 67 51.17 0.35 -59.15
N LEU A 68 49.87 0.13 -59.35
CA LEU A 68 49.27 0.41 -60.65
C LEU A 68 48.88 1.86 -60.85
N GLU A 69 48.94 2.67 -59.80
CA GLU A 69 48.63 4.11 -59.75
C GLU A 69 47.29 4.47 -60.45
N LEU A 70 46.33 3.55 -60.37
CA LEU A 70 45.02 3.77 -60.94
C LEU A 70 44.26 4.88 -60.21
N PRO A 71 43.59 5.80 -60.94
CA PRO A 71 42.80 6.83 -60.31
C PRO A 71 41.65 6.23 -59.48
N SER A 72 41.24 6.92 -58.44
CA SER A 72 40.21 6.42 -57.49
C SER A 72 38.85 6.20 -58.12
N ASP A 73 38.55 6.80 -59.28
CA ASP A 73 37.32 6.61 -60.02
C ASP A 73 37.36 5.41 -60.98
N HIS A 74 38.55 4.78 -61.14
CA HIS A 74 38.71 3.55 -62.00
C HIS A 74 37.93 2.40 -61.44
N VAL A 75 37.21 1.70 -62.32
CA VAL A 75 36.30 0.59 -61.97
C VAL A 75 37.01 -0.52 -61.12
N ALA A 76 38.30 -0.84 -61.46
CA ALA A 76 39.05 -1.82 -60.73
C ALA A 76 39.37 -1.39 -59.30
N VAL A 77 39.63 -0.08 -59.01
CA VAL A 77 39.85 0.47 -57.69
C VAL A 77 38.55 0.37 -56.89
N ARG A 78 37.42 0.79 -57.47
CA ARG A 78 36.11 0.70 -56.81
C ARG A 78 35.74 -0.73 -56.43
N TRP A 79 35.95 -1.69 -57.26
CA TRP A 79 35.70 -3.12 -56.93
C TRP A 79 36.61 -3.64 -55.84
N THR A 80 37.90 -3.37 -55.88
CA THR A 80 38.85 -3.81 -54.87
C THR A 80 38.56 -3.15 -53.53
N GLU A 81 38.18 -1.87 -53.54
CA GLU A 81 37.79 -1.13 -52.34
C GLU A 81 36.48 -1.68 -51.78
N THR A 82 35.50 -2.00 -52.63
CA THR A 82 34.23 -2.64 -52.20
C THR A 82 34.49 -3.99 -51.52
N ILE A 83 35.35 -4.84 -52.11
CA ILE A 83 35.70 -6.15 -51.54
C ILE A 83 36.38 -5.98 -50.19
N PHE A 84 37.30 -5.01 -50.06
CA PHE A 84 37.97 -4.71 -48.80
C PHE A 84 36.99 -4.31 -47.71
N TRP A 85 36.06 -3.37 -48.01
CA TRP A 85 35.05 -2.91 -47.04
C TRP A 85 34.09 -4.03 -46.66
N ILE A 86 33.67 -4.90 -47.58
CA ILE A 86 32.83 -6.06 -47.29
C ILE A 86 33.59 -7.04 -46.36
N ALA A 87 34.86 -7.33 -46.63
CA ALA A 87 35.66 -8.18 -45.79
C ALA A 87 35.88 -7.59 -44.39
N LEU A 88 36.08 -6.28 -44.30
CA LEU A 88 36.21 -5.55 -43.04
C LEU A 88 34.90 -5.58 -42.24
N LEU A 89 33.78 -5.31 -42.89
CA LEU A 89 32.46 -5.38 -42.28
C LEU A 89 32.17 -6.79 -41.74
N TYR A 90 32.47 -7.81 -42.50
CA TYR A 90 32.31 -9.20 -42.08
C TYR A 90 33.14 -9.56 -40.85
N ALA A 91 34.41 -9.11 -40.82
CA ALA A 91 35.29 -9.31 -39.68
C ALA A 91 34.78 -8.53 -38.44
N LEU A 92 34.32 -7.27 -38.62
CA LEU A 92 33.77 -6.45 -37.53
C LEU A 92 32.52 -7.07 -36.92
N LEU A 93 31.60 -7.59 -37.75
CA LEU A 93 30.43 -8.31 -37.29
C LEU A 93 30.79 -9.57 -36.49
N GLY A 94 31.83 -10.28 -36.88
CA GLY A 94 32.38 -11.40 -36.13
C GLY A 94 32.91 -10.99 -34.75
N VAL A 95 33.71 -9.92 -34.68
CA VAL A 95 34.24 -9.39 -33.43
C VAL A 95 33.08 -8.95 -32.49
N ILE A 96 32.11 -8.22 -33.01
CA ILE A 96 30.93 -7.80 -32.24
C ILE A 96 30.17 -9.02 -31.70
N ASN A 97 29.99 -10.05 -32.54
CA ASN A 97 29.32 -11.27 -32.12
C ASN A 97 30.09 -11.98 -30.99
N ASP A 98 31.40 -12.06 -31.08
CA ASP A 98 32.20 -12.76 -30.07
C ASP A 98 32.38 -11.95 -28.77
N ILE A 99 32.44 -10.63 -28.84
CA ILE A 99 32.48 -9.77 -27.64
C ILE A 99 31.13 -9.80 -26.90
N VAL A 100 30.04 -9.66 -27.63
CA VAL A 100 28.70 -9.56 -27.01
C VAL A 100 28.19 -10.94 -26.57
N PHE A 101 28.53 -12.01 -27.29
CA PHE A 101 27.95 -13.33 -27.11
C PHE A 101 28.95 -14.44 -26.79
N GLY A 102 30.26 -14.25 -27.01
CA GLY A 102 31.29 -15.28 -26.87
C GLY A 102 32.05 -15.30 -25.54
N LEU A 103 31.99 -14.22 -24.76
CA LEU A 103 32.75 -14.09 -23.48
C LEU A 103 31.97 -14.60 -22.26
N GLY A 104 30.79 -15.15 -22.41
CA GLY A 104 29.94 -15.58 -21.30
C GLY A 104 29.93 -17.08 -21.10
N GLY A 105 30.29 -17.56 -19.91
CA GLY A 105 30.04 -18.94 -19.47
C GLY A 105 28.56 -19.28 -19.38
N ALA A 106 28.18 -20.45 -18.86
CA ALA A 106 26.85 -21.06 -18.81
C ALA A 106 25.67 -20.19 -18.27
N ASN A 107 25.91 -18.94 -17.90
CA ASN A 107 24.91 -17.93 -17.48
C ASN A 107 24.99 -16.63 -18.29
N SER A 108 25.50 -16.67 -19.52
CA SER A 108 25.71 -15.45 -20.30
C SER A 108 24.41 -14.83 -20.82
N LEU A 109 24.45 -13.52 -21.02
CA LEU A 109 23.38 -12.73 -21.64
C LEU A 109 22.91 -13.32 -23.00
N SER A 110 23.78 -14.12 -23.65
CA SER A 110 23.52 -14.72 -24.97
C SER A 110 22.38 -15.73 -24.99
N GLU A 111 22.13 -16.46 -23.89
CA GLU A 111 21.01 -17.39 -23.79
C GLU A 111 19.68 -16.68 -23.51
N ARG A 112 19.76 -15.49 -22.96
CA ARG A 112 18.58 -14.70 -22.58
C ARG A 112 18.06 -13.79 -23.69
N VAL A 113 18.91 -13.43 -24.66
CA VAL A 113 18.52 -12.55 -25.78
C VAL A 113 17.98 -13.39 -26.94
N PRO A 114 16.70 -13.23 -27.34
CA PRO A 114 16.12 -13.94 -28.47
C PRO A 114 16.94 -13.74 -29.75
N LYS A 115 17.08 -14.79 -30.53
CA LYS A 115 17.83 -14.78 -31.81
C LYS A 115 17.40 -13.64 -32.74
N LEU A 116 16.11 -13.31 -32.72
CA LEU A 116 15.52 -12.23 -33.51
C LEU A 116 16.23 -10.87 -33.30
N PHE A 117 16.55 -10.50 -32.07
CA PHE A 117 17.22 -9.21 -31.80
C PHE A 117 18.65 -9.17 -32.35
N ARG A 118 19.36 -10.29 -32.30
CA ARG A 118 20.70 -10.44 -32.90
C ARG A 118 20.65 -10.27 -34.41
N ASP A 119 19.68 -10.93 -35.05
CA ASP A 119 19.52 -10.90 -36.49
C ASP A 119 19.11 -9.51 -36.99
N ILE A 120 18.23 -8.81 -36.26
CA ILE A 120 17.88 -7.42 -36.55
C ILE A 120 19.08 -6.48 -36.41
N ALA A 121 19.86 -6.60 -35.34
CA ALA A 121 21.05 -5.77 -35.14
C ALA A 121 22.10 -6.03 -36.23
N ARG A 122 22.31 -7.31 -36.58
CA ARG A 122 23.19 -7.70 -37.69
C ARG A 122 22.73 -7.13 -39.03
N PHE A 123 21.45 -7.25 -39.32
CA PHE A 123 20.87 -6.68 -40.54
C PHE A 123 21.05 -5.16 -40.61
N ALA A 124 20.79 -4.45 -39.52
CA ALA A 124 20.97 -3.01 -39.45
C ALA A 124 22.44 -2.60 -39.69
N LEU A 125 23.41 -3.32 -39.10
CA LEU A 125 24.81 -3.06 -39.30
C LEU A 125 25.27 -3.35 -40.74
N VAL A 126 24.76 -4.42 -41.34
CA VAL A 126 25.03 -4.75 -42.75
C VAL A 126 24.44 -3.69 -43.67
N ALA A 127 23.21 -3.25 -43.43
CA ALA A 127 22.57 -2.20 -44.22
C ALA A 127 23.34 -0.87 -44.14
N LEU A 128 23.75 -0.49 -42.91
CA LEU A 128 24.57 0.71 -42.70
C LEU A 128 25.92 0.60 -43.40
N GLY A 129 26.61 -0.53 -43.29
CA GLY A 129 27.88 -0.79 -43.99
C GLY A 129 27.72 -0.72 -45.49
N ALA A 130 26.71 -1.35 -46.05
CA ALA A 130 26.37 -1.30 -47.48
C ALA A 130 26.12 0.14 -47.97
N MET A 131 25.39 0.94 -47.16
CA MET A 131 25.13 2.35 -47.47
C MET A 131 26.44 3.17 -47.50
N VAL A 132 27.37 2.94 -46.55
CA VAL A 132 28.68 3.62 -46.52
C VAL A 132 29.48 3.24 -47.75
N ILE A 133 29.52 1.97 -48.13
CA ILE A 133 30.22 1.50 -49.34
C ILE A 133 29.61 2.17 -50.58
N TYR A 134 28.29 2.15 -50.71
CA TYR A 134 27.57 2.74 -51.84
C TYR A 134 27.85 4.24 -51.99
N SER A 135 27.90 4.98 -50.89
CA SER A 135 28.18 6.42 -50.88
C SER A 135 29.65 6.74 -51.12
N LYS A 136 30.58 6.11 -50.37
CA LYS A 136 31.99 6.47 -50.35
C LYS A 136 32.76 5.91 -51.53
N VAL A 137 32.47 4.68 -51.93
CA VAL A 137 33.23 3.99 -53.00
C VAL A 137 32.61 4.30 -54.36
N TRP A 138 31.30 4.31 -54.47
CA TRP A 138 30.61 4.53 -55.73
C TRP A 138 30.19 5.98 -56.01
N GLY A 139 30.32 6.87 -54.97
CA GLY A 139 29.99 8.28 -55.10
C GLY A 139 28.49 8.54 -55.35
N MET A 140 27.63 7.59 -55.01
CA MET A 140 26.22 7.67 -55.24
C MET A 140 25.51 8.48 -54.14
N GLU A 141 24.49 9.24 -54.49
CA GLU A 141 23.66 9.97 -53.52
C GLU A 141 22.78 9.04 -52.71
N VAL A 142 23.01 9.04 -51.40
CA VAL A 142 22.25 8.19 -50.44
C VAL A 142 21.10 8.94 -49.78
N GLN A 143 20.84 10.21 -50.16
CA GLN A 143 19.87 11.07 -49.51
C GLN A 143 18.46 10.48 -49.52
N GLY A 144 18.04 9.85 -50.61
CA GLY A 144 16.75 9.14 -50.70
C GLY A 144 16.69 7.92 -49.80
N ALA A 145 17.79 7.15 -49.71
CA ALA A 145 17.89 5.99 -48.85
C ALA A 145 17.88 6.37 -47.36
N ILE A 146 18.58 7.46 -46.98
CA ILE A 146 18.55 7.99 -45.62
C ILE A 146 17.16 8.45 -45.22
N THR A 147 16.45 9.13 -46.12
CA THR A 147 15.08 9.55 -45.88
C THR A 147 14.13 8.36 -45.71
N ALA A 148 14.24 7.37 -46.59
CA ALA A 148 13.43 6.13 -46.49
C ALA A 148 13.72 5.33 -45.20
N LEU A 149 15.02 5.23 -44.82
CA LEU A 149 15.41 4.62 -43.55
C LEU A 149 14.91 5.43 -42.36
N GLY A 150 14.92 6.76 -42.43
CA GLY A 150 14.38 7.65 -41.40
C GLY A 150 12.90 7.41 -41.15
N VAL A 151 12.10 7.40 -42.21
CA VAL A 151 10.66 7.11 -42.11
C VAL A 151 10.43 5.66 -41.64
N GLY A 152 11.16 4.71 -42.21
CA GLY A 152 11.08 3.30 -41.81
C GLY A 152 11.44 3.07 -40.36
N SER A 153 12.44 3.80 -39.82
CA SER A 153 12.85 3.69 -38.43
C SER A 153 11.79 4.20 -37.45
N VAL A 154 11.04 5.23 -37.82
CA VAL A 154 9.90 5.73 -37.02
C VAL A 154 8.80 4.65 -36.95
N VAL A 155 8.40 4.10 -38.10
CA VAL A 155 7.38 3.03 -38.15
C VAL A 155 7.82 1.81 -37.35
N PHE A 156 9.08 1.41 -37.50
CA PHE A 156 9.66 0.27 -36.77
C PHE A 156 9.77 0.55 -35.27
N GLY A 157 10.16 1.78 -34.89
CA GLY A 157 10.21 2.21 -33.50
C GLY A 157 8.84 2.16 -32.81
N LEU A 158 7.80 2.62 -33.51
CA LEU A 158 6.41 2.52 -33.04
C LEU A 158 5.95 1.06 -32.88
N ALA A 159 6.30 0.21 -33.85
CA ALA A 159 5.96 -1.22 -33.78
C ALA A 159 6.70 -1.95 -32.64
N LEU A 160 7.91 -1.51 -32.28
CA LEU A 160 8.70 -2.08 -31.19
C LEU A 160 8.44 -1.44 -29.81
N GLN A 161 7.67 -0.37 -29.74
CA GLN A 161 7.44 0.39 -28.51
C GLN A 161 6.93 -0.50 -27.37
N GLU A 162 5.96 -1.36 -27.64
CA GLU A 162 5.39 -2.24 -26.63
C GLU A 162 6.32 -3.39 -26.21
N PRO A 163 6.94 -4.16 -27.13
CA PRO A 163 7.94 -5.16 -26.76
C PRO A 163 9.13 -4.58 -25.97
N LEU A 164 9.64 -3.43 -26.38
CA LEU A 164 10.73 -2.76 -25.69
C LEU A 164 10.31 -2.27 -24.32
N GLY A 165 9.11 -1.73 -24.20
CA GLY A 165 8.52 -1.30 -22.91
C GLY A 165 8.42 -2.48 -21.93
N ASN A 166 8.05 -3.66 -22.38
CA ASN A 166 8.02 -4.88 -21.56
C ASN A 166 9.40 -5.28 -21.05
N ILE A 167 10.42 -5.21 -21.91
CA ILE A 167 11.80 -5.53 -21.54
C ILE A 167 12.33 -4.53 -20.52
N VAL A 168 12.16 -3.23 -20.78
CA VAL A 168 12.61 -2.16 -19.87
C VAL A 168 11.91 -2.28 -18.52
N SER A 169 10.58 -2.48 -18.50
CA SER A 169 9.82 -2.67 -17.27
C SER A 169 10.29 -3.89 -16.47
N GLY A 170 10.58 -5.00 -17.14
CA GLY A 170 11.12 -6.20 -16.52
C GLY A 170 12.51 -5.95 -15.91
N LEU A 171 13.36 -5.23 -16.63
CA LEU A 171 14.68 -4.86 -16.13
C LEU A 171 14.60 -3.94 -14.91
N MET A 172 13.70 -2.95 -14.92
CA MET A 172 13.47 -2.05 -13.78
C MET A 172 12.97 -2.81 -12.56
N LEU A 173 12.02 -3.73 -12.70
CA LEU A 173 11.58 -4.58 -11.60
C LEU A 173 12.72 -5.41 -10.99
N LEU A 174 13.62 -5.92 -11.82
CA LEU A 174 14.78 -6.69 -11.35
C LEU A 174 15.84 -5.81 -10.67
N LEU A 175 16.00 -4.56 -11.11
CA LEU A 175 16.98 -3.61 -10.54
C LEU A 175 16.46 -2.97 -9.24
N GLU A 176 15.24 -2.45 -9.25
CA GLU A 176 14.63 -1.74 -8.12
C GLU A 176 14.13 -2.70 -7.04
N ARG A 177 13.79 -3.93 -7.41
CA ARG A 177 13.28 -4.98 -6.53
C ARG A 177 12.15 -4.51 -5.60
N PRO A 178 11.09 -3.88 -6.13
CA PRO A 178 9.95 -3.44 -5.33
C PRO A 178 9.16 -4.62 -4.76
N LEU A 179 9.36 -5.82 -5.28
CA LEU A 179 8.82 -7.09 -4.83
C LEU A 179 9.87 -8.21 -4.96
N ASN A 180 9.75 -9.23 -4.12
CA ASN A 180 10.62 -10.41 -4.14
C ASN A 180 9.77 -11.68 -4.26
N VAL A 181 10.43 -12.77 -4.65
CA VAL A 181 9.83 -14.11 -4.55
C VAL A 181 9.51 -14.39 -3.08
N GLY A 182 8.27 -14.81 -2.81
CA GLY A 182 7.73 -15.02 -1.48
C GLY A 182 6.88 -13.88 -0.94
N ASP A 183 6.95 -12.67 -1.51
CA ASP A 183 6.09 -11.56 -1.13
C ASP A 183 4.63 -11.82 -1.51
N TRP A 184 3.71 -11.42 -0.66
CA TRP A 184 2.30 -11.32 -1.00
C TRP A 184 2.03 -9.95 -1.65
N ILE A 185 1.39 -9.98 -2.81
CA ILE A 185 1.03 -8.76 -3.53
C ILE A 185 -0.42 -8.78 -3.99
N THR A 186 -0.98 -7.58 -4.16
CA THR A 186 -2.24 -7.38 -4.89
C THR A 186 -1.93 -6.57 -6.13
N ALA A 187 -2.14 -7.17 -7.28
CA ALA A 187 -1.91 -6.56 -8.58
C ALA A 187 -3.05 -6.93 -9.53
N ASP A 188 -3.56 -5.97 -10.27
CA ASP A 188 -4.64 -6.16 -11.25
C ASP A 188 -5.88 -6.88 -10.67
N GLY A 189 -6.24 -6.55 -9.43
CA GLY A 189 -7.36 -7.15 -8.70
C GLY A 189 -7.11 -8.56 -8.16
N VAL A 190 -5.92 -9.11 -8.35
CA VAL A 190 -5.54 -10.44 -7.89
C VAL A 190 -4.59 -10.33 -6.71
N THR A 191 -4.91 -11.04 -5.62
CA THR A 191 -4.05 -11.17 -4.45
C THR A 191 -3.43 -12.56 -4.41
N GLY A 192 -2.11 -12.65 -4.22
CA GLY A 192 -1.41 -13.92 -4.11
C GLY A 192 0.07 -13.75 -3.77
N LYS A 193 0.76 -14.89 -3.66
CA LYS A 193 2.17 -14.97 -3.33
C LYS A 193 3.01 -15.02 -4.61
N VAL A 194 4.04 -14.21 -4.68
CA VAL A 194 5.00 -14.23 -5.80
C VAL A 194 5.81 -15.52 -5.73
N VAL A 195 5.70 -16.38 -6.74
CA VAL A 195 6.44 -17.65 -6.83
C VAL A 195 7.64 -17.54 -7.76
N GLU A 196 7.57 -16.67 -8.78
CA GLU A 196 8.63 -16.52 -9.76
C GLU A 196 8.61 -15.11 -10.37
N ILE A 197 9.81 -14.57 -10.63
CA ILE A 197 9.99 -13.28 -11.30
C ILE A 197 10.89 -13.50 -12.51
N ASN A 198 10.32 -13.34 -13.70
CA ASN A 198 11.02 -13.46 -14.98
C ASN A 198 11.25 -12.06 -15.59
N TRP A 199 12.08 -12.00 -16.63
CA TRP A 199 12.33 -10.75 -17.34
C TRP A 199 11.08 -10.16 -18.02
N ARG A 200 10.04 -10.97 -18.28
CA ARG A 200 8.81 -10.58 -18.97
C ARG A 200 7.59 -10.54 -18.05
N SER A 201 7.52 -11.40 -17.05
CA SER A 201 6.34 -11.59 -16.22
C SER A 201 6.68 -12.00 -14.78
N VAL A 202 5.78 -11.68 -13.87
CA VAL A 202 5.75 -12.18 -12.51
C VAL A 202 4.66 -13.24 -12.41
N HIS A 203 4.97 -14.36 -11.78
CA HIS A 203 4.03 -15.44 -11.50
C HIS A 203 3.55 -15.33 -10.05
N ILE A 204 2.24 -15.29 -9.87
CA ILE A 204 1.58 -15.11 -8.57
C ILE A 204 0.70 -16.34 -8.31
N GLU A 205 0.98 -17.06 -7.23
CA GLU A 205 0.12 -18.14 -6.75
C GLU A 205 -1.02 -17.55 -5.90
N THR A 206 -2.25 -17.75 -6.33
CA THR A 206 -3.45 -17.31 -5.61
C THR A 206 -3.78 -18.27 -4.46
N PRO A 207 -4.61 -17.88 -3.49
CA PRO A 207 -5.11 -18.76 -2.43
C PRO A 207 -5.84 -20.01 -2.96
N THR A 208 -6.37 -19.94 -4.18
CA THR A 208 -7.02 -21.08 -4.88
C THR A 208 -6.03 -21.99 -5.59
N ARG A 209 -4.71 -21.75 -5.42
CA ARG A 209 -3.60 -22.49 -6.05
C ARG A 209 -3.51 -22.36 -7.58
N GLU A 210 -4.06 -21.30 -8.12
CA GLU A 210 -3.88 -20.94 -9.52
C GLU A 210 -2.61 -20.08 -9.68
N ILE A 211 -1.90 -20.27 -10.77
CA ILE A 211 -0.79 -19.41 -11.14
C ILE A 211 -1.30 -18.31 -12.08
N ARG A 212 -1.27 -17.08 -11.61
CA ARG A 212 -1.52 -15.89 -12.43
C ARG A 212 -0.22 -15.35 -12.97
N VAL A 213 -0.14 -15.22 -14.29
CA VAL A 213 1.01 -14.66 -14.99
C VAL A 213 0.71 -13.19 -15.29
N VAL A 214 1.39 -12.28 -14.59
CA VAL A 214 1.20 -10.84 -14.75
C VAL A 214 2.39 -10.28 -15.54
N PRO A 215 2.17 -9.64 -16.69
CA PRO A 215 3.25 -9.00 -17.45
C PRO A 215 3.92 -7.89 -16.64
N ASN A 216 5.24 -7.79 -16.70
CA ASN A 216 6.00 -6.77 -15.95
C ASN A 216 5.58 -5.34 -16.30
N VAL A 217 5.18 -5.10 -17.55
CA VAL A 217 4.68 -3.79 -18.00
C VAL A 217 3.40 -3.39 -17.26
N SER A 218 2.53 -4.35 -16.95
CA SER A 218 1.31 -4.07 -16.19
C SER A 218 1.63 -3.66 -14.76
N LEU A 219 2.56 -4.35 -14.11
CA LEU A 219 3.04 -4.01 -12.78
C LEU A 219 3.77 -2.66 -12.73
N TYR A 220 4.49 -2.31 -13.80
CA TYR A 220 5.20 -1.03 -13.86
C TYR A 220 4.28 0.16 -14.16
N LYS A 221 3.24 -0.05 -14.99
CA LYS A 221 2.31 1.02 -15.38
C LYS A 221 1.16 1.22 -14.40
N SER A 222 0.81 0.20 -13.62
CA SER A 222 -0.29 0.23 -12.67
C SER A 222 0.23 0.20 -11.23
N ALA A 223 -0.50 0.81 -10.32
CA ALA A 223 -0.20 0.66 -8.89
C ALA A 223 -0.46 -0.78 -8.44
N PHE A 224 0.45 -1.35 -7.69
CA PHE A 224 0.27 -2.61 -6.99
C PHE A 224 0.57 -2.43 -5.51
N SER A 225 0.00 -3.28 -4.66
CA SER A 225 0.25 -3.28 -3.22
C SER A 225 1.12 -4.46 -2.84
N ASN A 226 2.26 -4.19 -2.20
CA ASN A 226 3.06 -5.25 -1.57
C ASN A 226 2.59 -5.41 -0.12
N LEU A 227 2.00 -6.58 0.18
CA LEU A 227 1.41 -6.89 1.48
C LEU A 227 2.43 -7.48 2.47
N SER A 228 3.67 -7.69 2.03
CA SER A 228 4.77 -8.21 2.84
C SER A 228 5.81 -7.15 3.19
N ARG A 229 5.59 -5.87 2.78
CA ARG A 229 6.52 -4.77 3.03
C ARG A 229 5.79 -3.55 3.57
N PRO A 230 6.42 -2.75 4.46
CA PRO A 230 7.77 -2.88 5.01
C PRO A 230 7.93 -4.04 6.00
N THR A 231 6.83 -4.59 6.53
CA THR A 231 6.79 -5.76 7.42
C THR A 231 5.79 -6.78 6.89
N THR A 232 5.89 -8.02 7.31
CA THR A 232 4.91 -9.06 6.96
C THR A 232 3.58 -8.88 7.68
N GLU A 233 3.54 -8.04 8.71
CA GLU A 233 2.34 -7.77 9.50
C GLU A 233 1.25 -7.17 8.64
N ARG A 234 0.05 -7.68 8.81
CA ARG A 234 -1.13 -7.22 8.08
C ARG A 234 -2.18 -6.66 9.03
N THR A 235 -2.55 -5.41 8.83
CA THR A 235 -3.69 -4.80 9.52
C THR A 235 -4.94 -5.00 8.68
N GLU A 236 -5.97 -5.55 9.31
CA GLU A 236 -7.28 -5.80 8.72
C GLU A 236 -8.32 -4.90 9.37
N VAL A 237 -9.32 -4.57 8.58
CA VAL A 237 -10.45 -3.74 8.99
C VAL A 237 -11.73 -4.51 8.69
N VAL A 238 -12.52 -4.78 9.73
CA VAL A 238 -13.80 -5.46 9.61
C VAL A 238 -14.89 -4.56 10.20
N GLU A 239 -15.98 -4.40 9.49
CA GLU A 239 -17.14 -3.65 9.96
C GLU A 239 -18.26 -4.62 10.34
N VAL A 240 -18.91 -4.33 11.46
CA VAL A 240 -20.07 -5.07 11.98
C VAL A 240 -21.13 -4.11 12.46
N GLY A 241 -22.39 -4.49 12.30
CA GLY A 241 -23.55 -3.71 12.75
C GLY A 241 -24.20 -4.33 13.98
N PHE A 242 -24.56 -3.51 14.96
CA PHE A 242 -25.38 -3.88 16.10
C PHE A 242 -26.59 -2.97 16.21
N SER A 243 -27.61 -3.42 16.97
CA SER A 243 -28.85 -2.68 17.17
C SER A 243 -28.63 -1.32 17.81
N TYR A 244 -29.54 -0.41 17.57
CA TYR A 244 -29.64 0.88 18.27
C TYR A 244 -29.98 0.73 19.76
N ASP A 245 -30.53 -0.42 20.17
CA ASP A 245 -30.81 -0.71 21.57
C ASP A 245 -29.58 -1.13 22.37
N ASP A 246 -28.48 -1.43 21.69
CA ASP A 246 -27.21 -1.84 22.32
C ASP A 246 -26.33 -0.62 22.59
N PRO A 247 -26.02 -0.28 23.85
CA PRO A 247 -25.19 0.89 24.17
C PRO A 247 -23.81 0.85 23.53
N PRO A 248 -23.39 1.90 22.77
CA PRO A 248 -22.16 1.87 21.96
C PRO A 248 -20.90 1.56 22.74
N ASN A 249 -20.76 2.07 23.97
CA ASN A 249 -19.57 1.81 24.76
C ASN A 249 -19.46 0.36 25.22
N ARG A 250 -20.60 -0.25 25.57
CA ARG A 250 -20.68 -1.68 25.92
C ARG A 250 -20.28 -2.55 24.71
N VAL A 251 -20.82 -2.23 23.54
CA VAL A 251 -20.49 -2.96 22.30
C VAL A 251 -19.00 -2.84 22.00
N LYS A 252 -18.41 -1.64 22.06
CA LYS A 252 -16.98 -1.43 21.83
C LYS A 252 -16.13 -2.24 22.81
N GLN A 253 -16.45 -2.21 24.10
CA GLN A 253 -15.71 -2.97 25.10
C GLN A 253 -15.72 -4.46 24.80
N LEU A 254 -16.90 -5.04 24.53
CA LEU A 254 -17.04 -6.46 24.22
C LEU A 254 -16.30 -6.87 22.94
N LEU A 255 -16.34 -6.01 21.90
CA LEU A 255 -15.59 -6.23 20.67
C LEU A 255 -14.07 -6.15 20.88
N GLU A 256 -13.59 -5.23 21.73
CA GLU A 256 -12.18 -5.15 22.08
C GLU A 256 -11.71 -6.39 22.87
N GLU A 257 -12.51 -6.89 23.82
CA GLU A 257 -12.23 -8.13 24.56
C GLU A 257 -12.23 -9.33 23.63
N LEU A 258 -13.17 -9.39 22.68
CA LEU A 258 -13.22 -10.40 21.65
C LEU A 258 -11.96 -10.41 20.79
N LEU A 259 -11.52 -9.25 20.32
CA LEU A 259 -10.31 -9.10 19.51
C LEU A 259 -9.08 -9.55 20.29
N LYS A 260 -8.92 -9.12 21.54
CA LYS A 260 -7.81 -9.51 22.42
C LYS A 260 -7.75 -11.02 22.72
N SER A 261 -8.92 -11.67 22.75
CA SER A 261 -9.04 -13.11 23.03
C SER A 261 -8.97 -13.99 21.78
N THR A 262 -8.99 -13.40 20.59
CA THR A 262 -8.98 -14.18 19.33
C THR A 262 -7.55 -14.56 18.95
N PRO A 263 -7.24 -15.87 18.79
CA PRO A 263 -5.91 -16.32 18.37
C PRO A 263 -5.51 -15.75 17.02
N GLY A 264 -4.23 -15.44 16.85
CA GLY A 264 -3.68 -14.87 15.62
C GLY A 264 -3.73 -13.35 15.55
N ILE A 265 -4.46 -12.68 16.45
CA ILE A 265 -4.45 -11.22 16.56
C ILE A 265 -3.30 -10.80 17.47
N LYS A 266 -2.51 -9.83 17.01
CA LYS A 266 -1.38 -9.29 17.76
C LYS A 266 -1.86 -8.35 18.86
N SER A 267 -1.20 -8.40 20.00
CA SER A 267 -1.45 -7.49 21.12
C SER A 267 -0.71 -6.15 20.97
N ILE A 268 0.30 -6.08 20.12
CA ILE A 268 1.08 -4.87 19.80
C ILE A 268 1.26 -4.79 18.27
N PRO A 269 0.75 -3.74 17.60
CA PRO A 269 -0.17 -2.73 18.16
C PRO A 269 -1.48 -3.37 18.60
N GLY A 270 -2.07 -2.85 19.71
CA GLY A 270 -3.32 -3.41 20.25
C GLY A 270 -4.49 -3.21 19.27
N PRO A 271 -5.45 -4.13 19.27
CA PRO A 271 -6.65 -4.00 18.46
C PRO A 271 -7.49 -2.80 18.93
N LEU A 272 -8.25 -2.21 18.00
CA LEU A 272 -9.02 -1.01 18.24
C LEU A 272 -10.42 -1.15 17.66
N VAL A 273 -11.43 -0.66 18.40
CA VAL A 273 -12.81 -0.60 17.93
C VAL A 273 -13.30 0.84 17.91
N ARG A 274 -13.93 1.24 16.82
CA ARG A 274 -14.51 2.59 16.65
C ARG A 274 -15.94 2.49 16.17
N THR A 275 -16.82 3.34 16.69
CA THR A 275 -18.13 3.62 16.08
C THR A 275 -17.89 4.49 14.85
N VAL A 276 -18.41 4.09 13.70
CA VAL A 276 -18.11 4.74 12.41
C VAL A 276 -19.32 5.46 11.86
N ASN A 277 -20.49 4.82 11.93
CA ASN A 277 -21.71 5.35 11.32
C ASN A 277 -22.96 4.84 12.04
N TYR A 278 -24.00 5.63 11.94
CA TYR A 278 -25.37 5.26 12.30
C TYR A 278 -26.13 5.03 10.99
N ALA A 279 -26.29 3.74 10.63
CA ALA A 279 -26.92 3.32 9.36
C ALA A 279 -28.43 3.09 9.54
N ASP A 280 -29.13 2.71 8.49
CA ASP A 280 -30.60 2.64 8.45
C ASP A 280 -31.19 1.75 9.55
N PHE A 281 -30.53 0.65 9.92
CA PHE A 281 -31.04 -0.32 10.90
C PHE A 281 -29.96 -0.80 11.90
N SER A 282 -28.78 -0.21 11.88
CA SER A 282 -27.69 -0.61 12.78
C SER A 282 -26.69 0.51 13.03
N ILE A 283 -26.01 0.45 14.17
CA ILE A 283 -24.82 1.22 14.46
C ILE A 283 -23.62 0.43 13.94
N ILE A 284 -22.80 1.02 13.08
CA ILE A 284 -21.63 0.37 12.47
C ILE A 284 -20.39 0.59 13.31
N TYR A 285 -19.78 -0.52 13.69
CA TYR A 285 -18.51 -0.56 14.43
C TYR A 285 -17.41 -1.09 13.52
N ARG A 286 -16.26 -0.43 13.54
CA ARG A 286 -15.06 -0.81 12.81
C ARG A 286 -14.07 -1.43 13.76
N MET A 287 -13.78 -2.70 13.54
CA MET A 287 -12.74 -3.46 14.23
C MET A 287 -11.46 -3.40 13.41
N ILE A 288 -10.37 -2.93 14.03
CA ILE A 288 -9.04 -2.80 13.41
C ILE A 288 -8.10 -3.70 14.21
N PHE A 289 -7.48 -4.66 13.55
CA PHE A 289 -6.56 -5.60 14.20
C PHE A 289 -5.42 -5.99 13.28
N THR A 290 -4.30 -6.37 13.87
CA THR A 290 -3.08 -6.76 13.15
C THR A 290 -2.81 -8.24 13.36
N VAL A 291 -2.46 -8.92 12.27
CA VAL A 291 -2.03 -10.32 12.25
C VAL A 291 -0.58 -10.42 11.80
N GLU A 292 0.08 -11.56 12.00
CA GLU A 292 1.48 -11.76 11.69
C GLU A 292 1.80 -11.71 10.18
N SER A 293 0.88 -12.20 9.35
CA SER A 293 1.07 -12.24 7.90
C SER A 293 -0.25 -12.36 7.14
N GLN A 294 -0.19 -12.10 5.83
CA GLN A 294 -1.31 -12.31 4.93
C GLN A 294 -1.80 -13.78 4.90
N GLU A 295 -0.91 -14.74 5.15
CA GLU A 295 -1.25 -16.18 5.13
C GLU A 295 -2.23 -16.57 6.24
N VAL A 296 -2.07 -16.01 7.44
CA VAL A 296 -2.92 -16.32 8.59
C VAL A 296 -4.19 -15.50 8.66
N LEU A 297 -4.29 -14.44 7.84
CA LEU A 297 -5.40 -13.48 7.90
C LEU A 297 -6.77 -14.15 7.71
N ALA A 298 -6.91 -14.98 6.69
CA ALA A 298 -8.19 -15.61 6.35
C ALA A 298 -8.71 -16.48 7.50
N MET A 299 -7.84 -17.28 8.10
CA MET A 299 -8.18 -18.17 9.23
C MET A 299 -8.50 -17.35 10.50
N THR A 300 -7.71 -16.30 10.78
CA THR A 300 -7.95 -15.42 11.93
C THR A 300 -9.29 -14.70 11.78
N ARG A 301 -9.60 -14.20 10.57
CA ARG A 301 -10.88 -13.55 10.29
C ARG A 301 -12.08 -14.48 10.45
N ASP A 302 -11.98 -15.71 9.96
CA ASP A 302 -13.02 -16.73 10.14
C ASP A 302 -13.27 -17.00 11.63
N GLN A 303 -12.22 -17.23 12.41
CA GLN A 303 -12.33 -17.46 13.87
C GLN A 303 -12.94 -16.24 14.58
N LEU A 304 -12.53 -15.02 14.20
CA LEU A 304 -13.09 -13.80 14.76
C LEU A 304 -14.59 -13.69 14.48
N MET A 305 -15.00 -13.88 13.24
CA MET A 305 -16.42 -13.75 12.85
C MET A 305 -17.29 -14.82 13.52
N THR A 306 -16.80 -16.03 13.62
CA THR A 306 -17.47 -17.10 14.33
C THR A 306 -17.63 -16.78 15.81
N ARG A 307 -16.56 -16.36 16.48
CA ARG A 307 -16.58 -15.98 17.91
C ARG A 307 -17.46 -14.78 18.18
N LEU A 308 -17.51 -13.82 17.25
CA LEU A 308 -18.35 -12.63 17.33
C LEU A 308 -19.82 -13.01 17.48
N TRP A 309 -20.30 -13.95 16.67
CA TRP A 309 -21.69 -14.39 16.77
C TRP A 309 -22.01 -15.00 18.13
N TYR A 310 -21.14 -15.90 18.65
CA TYR A 310 -21.33 -16.52 19.95
C TYR A 310 -21.23 -15.51 21.10
N MET A 311 -20.31 -14.54 21.01
CA MET A 311 -20.18 -13.45 21.99
C MET A 311 -21.46 -12.60 22.01
N ALA A 312 -21.95 -12.14 20.83
CA ALA A 312 -23.15 -11.36 20.74
C ALA A 312 -24.36 -12.06 21.41
N ARG A 313 -24.50 -13.37 21.17
CA ARG A 313 -25.58 -14.15 21.77
C ARG A 313 -25.47 -14.29 23.30
N ARG A 314 -24.25 -14.48 23.83
CA ARG A 314 -24.03 -14.60 25.28
C ARG A 314 -24.27 -13.28 26.01
N GLU A 315 -23.84 -12.20 25.40
CA GLU A 315 -23.91 -10.86 25.99
C GLU A 315 -25.24 -10.14 25.73
N GLY A 316 -26.16 -10.80 25.02
CA GLY A 316 -27.49 -10.26 24.71
C GLY A 316 -27.43 -9.13 23.69
N LEU A 317 -26.36 -9.02 22.87
CA LEU A 317 -26.29 -8.05 21.78
C LEU A 317 -27.08 -8.55 20.58
N THR A 318 -27.71 -7.61 19.87
CA THR A 318 -28.55 -7.92 18.71
C THR A 318 -27.84 -7.54 17.41
N ILE A 319 -27.60 -8.55 16.56
CA ILE A 319 -27.23 -8.33 15.16
C ILE A 319 -28.54 -8.11 14.40
N PRO A 320 -28.85 -6.88 13.97
CA PRO A 320 -30.15 -6.54 13.46
C PRO A 320 -30.39 -7.10 12.06
N PHE A 321 -31.63 -7.47 11.79
CA PHE A 321 -32.12 -7.65 10.44
C PHE A 321 -32.66 -6.30 9.90
N PRO A 322 -32.78 -6.10 8.59
CA PRO A 322 -33.53 -4.99 8.05
C PRO A 322 -34.98 -5.04 8.60
N ILE A 323 -35.32 -4.06 9.43
CA ILE A 323 -36.63 -3.99 10.08
C ILE A 323 -37.38 -2.79 9.51
N GLN A 324 -38.58 -2.99 9.06
CA GLN A 324 -39.54 -1.94 8.73
C GLN A 324 -40.58 -1.90 9.81
N MET A 325 -40.70 -0.77 10.51
CA MET A 325 -41.79 -0.53 11.48
C MET A 325 -42.93 0.20 10.77
N GLU A 326 -44.10 -0.41 10.76
CA GLU A 326 -45.33 0.17 10.24
C GLU A 326 -46.17 0.63 11.41
N TYR A 327 -46.46 1.94 11.49
CA TYR A 327 -47.31 2.49 12.53
C TYR A 327 -48.73 2.62 12.01
N GLY A 328 -49.70 2.06 12.76
CA GLY A 328 -51.14 2.27 12.49
C GLY A 328 -51.55 3.72 12.77
N PRO A 329 -52.67 4.19 12.19
CA PRO A 329 -53.13 5.59 12.32
C PRO A 329 -53.37 6.07 13.74
N SER A 330 -53.38 5.18 14.72
CA SER A 330 -53.71 5.48 16.15
C SER A 330 -52.50 5.25 17.09
N GLU A 331 -51.38 4.79 16.60
CA GLU A 331 -50.19 4.49 17.44
C GLU A 331 -49.22 5.64 17.40
N ASN A 332 -49.19 6.42 18.45
CA ASN A 332 -48.12 7.35 18.71
C ASN A 332 -46.88 6.52 19.14
N PRO A 333 -45.72 6.65 18.50
CA PRO A 333 -44.54 5.90 18.92
C PRO A 333 -44.11 6.37 20.31
N SER A 334 -44.67 5.74 21.34
CA SER A 334 -44.21 5.93 22.70
C SER A 334 -42.85 5.28 22.84
N LYS A 335 -41.82 6.09 23.25
CA LYS A 335 -40.47 5.62 23.53
C LYS A 335 -40.51 4.37 24.42
N PRO A 336 -39.60 3.40 24.22
CA PRO A 336 -39.57 2.17 25.01
C PRO A 336 -39.29 2.50 26.49
N GLN A 337 -40.32 2.46 27.32
CA GLN A 337 -40.25 2.71 28.77
C GLN A 337 -39.98 1.43 29.60
N LYS A 338 -39.66 0.32 28.95
CA LYS A 338 -39.63 -0.99 29.61
C LYS A 338 -38.56 -1.17 30.70
N SER A 339 -37.42 -0.50 30.61
CA SER A 339 -36.30 -0.75 31.55
C SER A 339 -36.45 -0.07 32.92
N ALA A 340 -37.11 1.08 32.99
CA ALA A 340 -37.29 1.82 34.23
C ALA A 340 -38.20 1.10 35.23
N SER A 341 -39.31 0.56 34.72
CA SER A 341 -40.30 -0.15 35.57
C SER A 341 -39.72 -1.46 36.16
N GLU A 342 -38.97 -2.22 35.39
CA GLU A 342 -38.30 -3.44 35.86
C GLU A 342 -37.24 -3.13 36.91
N TRP A 343 -36.46 -2.07 36.70
CA TRP A 343 -35.44 -1.67 37.66
C TRP A 343 -36.08 -1.19 38.97
N LEU A 344 -37.10 -0.35 38.91
CA LEU A 344 -37.83 0.17 40.07
C LEU A 344 -38.50 -0.95 40.87
N GLN A 345 -39.06 -1.97 40.20
CA GLN A 345 -39.68 -3.14 40.86
C GLN A 345 -38.67 -3.99 41.61
N ASN A 346 -37.45 -4.07 41.13
CA ASN A 346 -36.37 -4.87 41.77
C ASN A 346 -35.69 -4.15 42.93
N HIS A 347 -35.95 -2.83 43.12
CA HIS A 347 -35.32 -2.03 44.17
C HIS A 347 -36.38 -1.54 45.18
N ARG A 348 -36.55 -2.28 46.26
CA ARG A 348 -37.55 -2.05 47.32
C ARG A 348 -37.58 -0.62 47.86
N ARG A 349 -36.48 0.13 47.81
CA ARG A 349 -36.40 1.54 48.22
C ARG A 349 -37.18 2.49 47.32
N PHE A 350 -37.40 2.12 46.09
CA PHE A 350 -38.05 2.94 45.07
C PHE A 350 -39.42 2.39 44.64
N GLU A 351 -39.99 1.44 45.41
CA GLU A 351 -41.29 0.84 45.17
C GLU A 351 -42.40 1.91 45.08
N ALA A 352 -42.22 3.03 45.81
CA ALA A 352 -43.12 4.19 45.73
C ALA A 352 -43.08 4.91 44.37
N LEU A 353 -41.97 4.78 43.63
CA LEU A 353 -41.82 5.32 42.26
C LEU A 353 -42.36 4.35 41.19
N ALA A 354 -42.44 3.08 41.53
CA ALA A 354 -42.97 2.03 40.63
C ALA A 354 -44.49 2.00 40.56
N SER A 355 -45.19 2.59 41.53
CA SER A 355 -46.65 2.58 41.62
C SER A 355 -47.26 3.96 41.35
N GLY A 356 -48.00 4.11 40.26
CA GLY A 356 -48.87 5.22 39.98
C GLY A 356 -48.42 6.24 38.92
N ALA A 357 -49.03 7.43 38.92
CA ALA A 357 -48.86 8.50 37.92
C ALA A 357 -47.39 9.01 37.73
N ALA A 358 -46.47 8.63 38.61
CA ALA A 358 -45.03 8.96 38.49
C ALA A 358 -44.37 8.21 37.32
N GLN A 359 -44.89 7.04 36.94
CA GLN A 359 -44.33 6.22 35.89
C GLN A 359 -44.57 6.81 34.48
N ASP A 360 -45.72 7.49 34.28
CA ASP A 360 -46.10 8.07 32.99
C ASP A 360 -45.29 9.31 32.60
N GLN A 361 -44.64 9.95 33.57
CA GLN A 361 -43.88 11.18 33.35
C GLN A 361 -42.35 10.99 33.58
N SER A 362 -41.92 9.79 33.93
CA SER A 362 -40.50 9.49 34.07
C SER A 362 -39.86 9.23 32.69
N THR A 363 -38.65 9.75 32.51
CA THR A 363 -37.88 9.55 31.25
C THR A 363 -36.52 8.94 31.58
N LEU A 364 -36.13 7.93 30.79
CA LEU A 364 -34.79 7.40 30.83
C LEU A 364 -33.84 8.29 30.00
N MET A 365 -32.71 8.67 30.59
CA MET A 365 -31.64 9.39 29.92
C MET A 365 -30.35 8.63 30.06
N GLU A 366 -29.61 8.51 28.97
CA GLU A 366 -28.33 7.84 28.95
C GLU A 366 -27.24 8.86 28.60
N TYR A 367 -26.11 8.74 29.30
CA TYR A 367 -24.93 9.57 29.10
C TYR A 367 -23.70 8.70 28.98
N THR A 368 -22.78 9.06 28.10
CA THR A 368 -21.50 8.39 27.99
C THR A 368 -20.47 9.00 28.98
N ALA A 369 -19.45 8.23 29.31
CA ALA A 369 -18.37 8.69 30.16
C ALA A 369 -17.76 10.02 29.66
N GLY A 370 -17.59 10.97 30.58
CA GLY A 370 -17.06 12.31 30.30
C GLY A 370 -18.11 13.37 29.98
N GLU A 371 -19.37 13.02 29.72
CA GLU A 371 -20.42 13.99 29.43
C GLU A 371 -20.82 14.80 30.68
N ILE A 372 -21.12 16.07 30.45
CA ILE A 372 -21.58 16.99 31.47
C ILE A 372 -23.12 16.95 31.48
N ILE A 373 -23.70 16.54 32.64
CA ILE A 373 -25.11 16.42 32.85
C ILE A 373 -25.69 17.76 33.36
N HIS A 374 -24.96 18.37 34.31
CA HIS A 374 -25.29 19.66 34.89
C HIS A 374 -24.07 20.57 34.87
N SER A 375 -24.32 21.84 34.54
CA SER A 375 -23.33 22.92 34.69
C SER A 375 -24.05 24.24 34.95
N PRO A 376 -23.34 25.28 35.46
CA PRO A 376 -23.92 26.61 35.65
C PRO A 376 -24.49 27.22 34.36
N SER A 377 -23.88 26.90 33.20
CA SER A 377 -24.35 27.36 31.89
C SER A 377 -25.48 26.51 31.29
N ARG A 378 -25.62 25.27 31.75
CA ARG A 378 -26.65 24.33 31.32
C ARG A 378 -27.23 23.62 32.53
N PRO A 379 -28.16 24.27 33.27
CA PRO A 379 -28.73 23.69 34.48
C PRO A 379 -29.62 22.49 34.17
N PHE A 380 -29.44 21.43 34.95
CA PHE A 380 -30.34 20.28 34.93
C PHE A 380 -31.49 20.54 35.89
N THR A 381 -32.68 20.77 35.36
CA THR A 381 -33.86 21.26 36.11
C THR A 381 -34.76 20.14 36.62
N GLN A 382 -34.47 18.89 36.30
CA GLN A 382 -35.19 17.70 36.76
C GLN A 382 -34.49 17.06 37.95
N CYS A 383 -35.16 16.15 38.60
CA CYS A 383 -34.56 15.23 39.55
C CYS A 383 -34.17 13.93 38.83
N ALA A 384 -32.96 13.44 39.06
CA ALA A 384 -32.46 12.21 38.48
C ALA A 384 -32.12 11.19 39.57
N LEU A 385 -32.47 9.94 39.32
CA LEU A 385 -32.02 8.77 40.05
C LEU A 385 -31.01 8.00 39.17
N ILE A 386 -29.86 7.70 39.70
CA ILE A 386 -28.88 6.88 38.99
C ILE A 386 -29.31 5.41 39.05
N LEU A 387 -29.64 4.86 37.90
CA LEU A 387 -30.00 3.43 37.80
C LEU A 387 -28.75 2.59 37.63
N ASN A 388 -27.85 3.03 36.80
CA ASN A 388 -26.58 2.34 36.53
C ASN A 388 -25.47 3.37 36.21
N GLY A 389 -24.25 3.05 36.56
CA GLY A 389 -23.07 3.88 36.28
C GLY A 389 -22.63 4.70 37.50
N ARG A 390 -21.80 5.72 37.25
CA ARG A 390 -21.25 6.63 38.26
C ARG A 390 -21.12 8.02 37.66
N ALA A 391 -21.46 9.04 38.46
CA ALA A 391 -21.17 10.44 38.15
C ALA A 391 -20.30 11.08 39.21
N SER A 392 -19.60 12.13 38.88
CA SER A 392 -18.85 12.95 39.84
C SER A 392 -19.46 14.32 39.96
N LEU A 393 -19.50 14.80 41.20
CA LEU A 393 -19.80 16.15 41.56
C LEU A 393 -18.51 16.95 41.58
N VAL A 394 -18.37 17.89 40.68
CA VAL A 394 -17.14 18.69 40.51
C VAL A 394 -17.42 20.16 40.83
N LEU A 395 -16.64 20.74 41.70
CA LEU A 395 -16.69 22.16 42.00
C LEU A 395 -15.78 22.93 41.03
N LEU A 396 -16.34 23.96 40.40
CA LEU A 396 -15.61 24.89 39.55
C LEU A 396 -15.17 26.10 40.41
N HIS A 397 -13.86 26.28 40.60
CA HIS A 397 -13.28 27.41 41.31
C HIS A 397 -13.23 28.66 40.41
N SER A 398 -13.11 29.85 41.07
CA SER A 398 -13.07 31.13 40.37
C SER A 398 -11.86 31.33 39.45
N ASP A 399 -10.79 30.54 39.63
CA ASP A 399 -9.59 30.49 38.79
C ASP A 399 -9.69 29.48 37.64
N GLY A 400 -10.81 28.81 37.49
CA GLY A 400 -11.05 27.79 36.48
C GLY A 400 -10.58 26.37 36.84
N GLN A 401 -9.96 26.20 38.04
CA GLN A 401 -9.62 24.85 38.50
C GLN A 401 -10.87 24.06 38.88
N GLN A 402 -10.78 22.73 38.75
CA GLN A 402 -11.87 21.81 39.06
C GLN A 402 -11.44 20.86 40.18
N SER A 403 -12.31 20.68 41.18
CA SER A 403 -12.09 19.75 42.29
C SER A 403 -13.27 18.75 42.35
N ILE A 404 -12.97 17.46 42.39
CA ILE A 404 -14.01 16.44 42.63
C ILE A 404 -14.39 16.50 44.10
N VAL A 405 -15.66 16.71 44.36
CA VAL A 405 -16.21 16.89 45.70
C VAL A 405 -16.87 15.60 46.19
N ALA A 406 -17.58 14.91 45.34
CA ALA A 406 -18.27 13.67 45.68
C ALA A 406 -18.44 12.78 44.42
N ASN A 407 -18.52 11.47 44.64
CA ASN A 407 -18.94 10.52 43.63
C ASN A 407 -20.40 10.16 43.90
N LEU A 408 -21.20 10.07 42.83
CA LEU A 408 -22.60 9.70 42.86
C LEU A 408 -22.71 8.30 42.24
N GLU A 409 -23.25 7.36 42.99
CA GLU A 409 -23.33 5.95 42.60
C GLU A 409 -24.80 5.52 42.30
N SER A 410 -24.94 4.29 41.78
CA SER A 410 -26.28 3.72 41.55
C SER A 410 -27.13 3.70 42.82
N GLY A 411 -28.38 4.16 42.70
CA GLY A 411 -29.31 4.36 43.79
C GLY A 411 -29.29 5.76 44.41
N GLU A 412 -28.35 6.64 43.99
CA GLU A 412 -28.34 8.01 44.49
C GLU A 412 -29.12 8.99 43.59
N CYS A 413 -29.73 9.98 44.23
CA CYS A 413 -30.46 11.03 43.54
C CYS A 413 -29.69 12.34 43.48
N PHE A 414 -29.85 13.06 42.37
CA PHE A 414 -29.36 14.44 42.21
C PHE A 414 -30.35 15.25 41.33
N GLY A 415 -30.13 16.54 41.23
CA GLY A 415 -30.96 17.41 40.39
C GLY A 415 -31.11 18.78 41.01
N ASP A 416 -32.05 19.60 40.60
CA ASP A 416 -32.21 21.01 40.96
C ASP A 416 -31.93 21.18 42.46
N ARG A 417 -32.74 21.13 43.36
CA ARG A 417 -32.48 21.41 44.79
C ARG A 417 -31.82 20.25 45.57
N ILE A 418 -31.65 19.09 44.96
CA ILE A 418 -31.24 17.85 45.61
C ILE A 418 -29.71 17.62 45.53
N THR A 419 -28.95 18.40 44.75
CA THR A 419 -27.54 18.16 44.54
C THR A 419 -26.68 18.60 45.73
N ALA A 420 -26.70 19.87 46.05
CA ALA A 420 -25.92 20.45 47.14
C ALA A 420 -26.66 21.64 47.81
N GLY A 421 -27.98 21.73 47.73
CA GLY A 421 -28.77 22.83 48.28
C GLY A 421 -28.46 24.18 47.64
N SER A 422 -28.42 25.25 48.43
CA SER A 422 -28.11 26.62 47.96
C SER A 422 -26.67 26.83 47.48
N SER A 423 -25.80 25.81 47.47
CA SER A 423 -24.39 25.89 47.03
C SER A 423 -24.14 25.46 45.59
N ASN A 424 -25.22 25.28 44.79
CA ASN A 424 -25.16 24.74 43.43
C ASN A 424 -24.55 25.66 42.36
N GLU A 425 -24.28 26.94 42.66
CA GLU A 425 -23.94 27.96 41.65
C GLU A 425 -22.69 27.66 40.79
N ASN A 426 -21.75 26.87 41.33
CA ASN A 426 -20.51 26.55 40.63
C ASN A 426 -20.23 25.03 40.58
N VAL A 427 -21.25 24.22 40.50
CA VAL A 427 -21.11 22.77 40.50
C VAL A 427 -21.39 22.20 39.11
N ILE A 428 -20.54 21.25 38.72
CA ILE A 428 -20.69 20.46 37.49
C ILE A 428 -20.96 19.02 37.90
N ILE A 429 -21.90 18.37 37.25
CA ILE A 429 -22.09 16.91 37.36
C ILE A 429 -21.63 16.30 36.05
N ARG A 430 -20.70 15.37 36.15
CA ARG A 430 -20.09 14.69 35.00
C ARG A 430 -20.23 13.18 35.14
N ALA A 431 -20.62 12.52 34.06
CA ALA A 431 -20.60 11.07 33.99
C ALA A 431 -19.15 10.54 34.01
N GLU A 432 -18.77 9.68 34.95
CA GLU A 432 -17.47 9.03 34.99
C GLU A 432 -17.44 7.71 34.20
N LYS A 433 -18.58 7.05 34.15
CA LYS A 433 -18.86 5.84 33.38
C LYS A 433 -20.13 6.06 32.60
N ASP A 434 -20.43 5.17 31.69
CA ASP A 434 -21.73 5.15 31.05
C ASP A 434 -22.83 5.10 32.12
N LEU A 435 -23.76 6.04 32.02
CA LEU A 435 -24.68 6.37 33.07
C LEU A 435 -26.10 6.31 32.52
N THR A 436 -26.97 5.57 33.22
CA THR A 436 -28.40 5.52 32.96
C THR A 436 -29.14 6.21 34.10
N LEU A 437 -29.90 7.23 33.79
CA LEU A 437 -30.66 8.04 34.72
C LEU A 437 -32.15 7.84 34.50
N LEU A 438 -32.89 7.71 35.57
CA LEU A 438 -34.34 7.93 35.60
C LEU A 438 -34.60 9.39 36.03
N THR A 439 -35.16 10.18 35.15
CA THR A 439 -35.48 11.57 35.42
C THR A 439 -36.94 11.77 35.72
N LEU A 440 -37.23 12.64 36.68
CA LEU A 440 -38.56 12.99 37.15
C LEU A 440 -38.70 14.51 37.24
N PRO A 441 -39.85 15.09 36.94
CA PRO A 441 -40.13 16.48 37.24
C PRO A 441 -39.95 16.78 38.74
N ALA A 442 -39.42 17.93 39.08
CA ALA A 442 -39.12 18.31 40.46
C ALA A 442 -40.36 18.27 41.36
N GLU A 443 -41.53 18.68 40.84
CA GLU A 443 -42.82 18.65 41.57
C GLU A 443 -43.24 17.23 42.00
N GLN A 444 -42.94 16.24 41.13
CA GLN A 444 -43.23 14.84 41.45
C GLN A 444 -42.29 14.30 42.51
N MET A 445 -41.01 14.62 42.43
CA MET A 445 -40.05 14.24 43.44
C MET A 445 -40.43 14.84 44.81
N ASP A 446 -40.83 16.11 44.86
CA ASP A 446 -41.32 16.74 46.07
C ASP A 446 -42.56 16.02 46.66
N SER A 447 -43.47 15.59 45.82
CA SER A 447 -44.62 14.81 46.25
C SER A 447 -44.27 13.43 46.83
N LEU A 448 -43.25 12.78 46.29
CA LEU A 448 -42.75 11.50 46.78
C LEU A 448 -41.98 11.64 48.10
N ILE A 449 -41.16 12.66 48.22
CA ILE A 449 -40.43 12.99 49.45
C ILE A 449 -41.44 13.27 50.57
N ASN A 450 -42.51 13.99 50.30
CA ASN A 450 -43.56 14.27 51.29
C ASN A 450 -44.36 13.04 51.70
N ARG A 451 -44.44 11.98 50.88
CA ARG A 451 -45.15 10.73 51.17
C ARG A 451 -44.28 9.67 51.85
N SER A 452 -42.97 9.75 51.75
CA SER A 452 -42.04 8.76 52.29
C SER A 452 -41.01 9.43 53.21
N SER A 453 -41.18 9.27 54.50
CA SER A 453 -40.27 9.83 55.50
C SER A 453 -38.88 9.23 55.44
N SER A 454 -38.75 7.97 55.03
CA SER A 454 -37.43 7.31 54.83
C SER A 454 -36.69 7.91 53.64
N LEU A 455 -37.36 8.14 52.52
CA LEU A 455 -36.79 8.77 51.34
C LEU A 455 -36.38 10.23 51.62
N ALA A 456 -37.22 10.97 52.38
CA ALA A 456 -36.94 12.34 52.80
C ALA A 456 -35.65 12.42 53.66
N SER A 457 -35.51 11.49 54.62
CA SER A 457 -34.33 11.46 55.49
C SER A 457 -33.02 11.13 54.72
N GLU A 458 -33.09 10.15 53.83
CA GLU A 458 -31.93 9.68 53.02
C GLU A 458 -31.48 10.78 52.03
N ILE A 459 -32.39 11.41 51.32
CA ILE A 459 -32.11 12.53 50.42
C ILE A 459 -31.56 13.75 51.22
N GLY A 460 -32.16 14.06 52.39
CA GLY A 460 -31.71 15.16 53.24
C GLY A 460 -30.27 14.93 53.75
N GLU A 461 -29.95 13.72 54.19
CA GLU A 461 -28.60 13.36 54.63
C GLU A 461 -27.60 13.45 53.45
N ALA A 462 -27.94 12.93 52.27
CA ALA A 462 -27.08 13.02 51.09
C ALA A 462 -26.81 14.48 50.69
N ILE A 463 -27.81 15.35 50.70
CA ILE A 463 -27.67 16.78 50.44
C ILE A 463 -26.69 17.41 51.41
N GLU A 464 -26.84 17.13 52.74
CA GLU A 464 -25.98 17.74 53.75
C GLU A 464 -24.55 17.29 53.67
N VAL A 465 -24.28 15.98 53.40
CA VAL A 465 -22.95 15.46 53.18
C VAL A 465 -22.26 16.15 51.98
N ARG A 466 -22.99 16.27 50.86
CA ARG A 466 -22.48 16.92 49.65
C ARG A 466 -22.25 18.43 49.88
N ARG A 467 -23.12 19.09 50.59
CA ARG A 467 -22.98 20.52 50.98
C ARG A 467 -21.72 20.75 51.80
N GLN A 468 -21.46 19.91 52.81
CA GLN A 468 -20.25 19.97 53.63
C GLN A 468 -18.98 19.73 52.80
N ALA A 469 -19.05 18.77 51.89
CA ALA A 469 -17.95 18.49 50.98
C ALA A 469 -17.63 19.68 50.06
N VAL A 470 -18.62 20.36 49.51
CA VAL A 470 -18.43 21.58 48.69
C VAL A 470 -17.82 22.70 49.51
N ILE A 471 -18.28 22.90 50.74
CA ILE A 471 -17.76 23.93 51.64
C ILE A 471 -16.29 23.61 52.00
N ALA A 472 -15.95 22.37 52.30
CA ALA A 472 -14.60 21.92 52.59
C ALA A 472 -13.67 22.16 51.40
N ALA A 473 -14.10 21.79 50.21
CA ALA A 473 -13.33 21.99 48.96
C ALA A 473 -13.05 23.50 48.69
N LYS A 474 -14.05 24.36 48.88
CA LYS A 474 -13.87 25.81 48.77
C LYS A 474 -12.83 26.32 49.77
N ARG A 475 -12.85 25.86 51.04
CA ARG A 475 -11.90 26.24 52.07
C ARG A 475 -10.47 25.78 51.74
N MET A 476 -10.31 24.53 51.30
CA MET A 476 -8.99 24.01 50.95
C MET A 476 -8.36 24.77 49.79
N HIS A 477 -9.15 25.13 48.79
CA HIS A 477 -8.67 25.90 47.66
C HIS A 477 -8.20 27.32 48.07
N HIS A 478 -8.92 27.99 49.00
CA HIS A 478 -8.50 29.29 49.53
C HIS A 478 -7.31 29.22 50.47
N ALA A 479 -7.03 28.05 51.06
CA ALA A 479 -5.90 27.84 51.97
C ALA A 479 -4.61 27.39 51.26
N SER A 480 -4.67 27.04 50.01
CA SER A 480 -3.51 26.63 49.19
C SER A 480 -2.76 27.91 48.75
N PRO A 481 -1.52 28.18 49.20
CA PRO A 481 -0.77 29.33 48.74
C PRO A 481 -0.43 29.18 47.25
N LYS A 482 -0.56 30.30 46.50
CA LYS A 482 -0.19 30.42 45.06
C LYS A 482 1.29 30.13 44.83
#